data_9448af14e5411f3b838c4e8e3de0b7be
#
_entry.id   9448af14e5411f3b838c4e8e3de0b7be
#
_cell.length_a   1.000
_cell.length_b   1.000
_cell.length_c   1.000
_cell.angle_alpha   90.00
_cell.angle_beta   90.00
_cell.angle_gamma   90.00
#
_symmetry.space_group_name_H-M   'P 1'
#
loop_
_entity.id
_entity.type
_entity.pdbx_description
1 polymer ?
#
loop_
_entity_poly.entity_id
_entity_poly.type
_entity_poly.pdbx_seq_one_letter_code
_entity_poly.pdbx_strand_id
1 'polypeptide(L)'
;MQGVLLKMSERYFDDLKVGYQFQSELFEVTEKQIIEFAEKFDPQIFHLHRETAEQTIFKGLIASGWHTAAITMRLFVQTLNFAEGAIGLGVDELRWPNPVRPGDLLRVESEILRVRPSRSKPHHGIIRLRNTTRNQRGEVVQTMMASALVPKRK
;
A
#
# COMPACT_ATOMS: atom_id res chain seq x y z
N MET A 1 -20.98 -25.84 -0.06
CA MET A 1 -21.06 -24.79 0.98
C MET A 1 -20.52 -23.51 0.37
N GLN A 2 -21.42 -22.59 0.02
CA GLN A 2 -21.05 -21.25 -0.42
C GLN A 2 -20.61 -20.48 0.83
N GLY A 3 -19.29 -20.20 0.93
CA GLY A 3 -18.79 -19.28 1.93
C GLY A 3 -19.41 -17.90 1.69
N VAL A 4 -20.22 -17.45 2.61
CA VAL A 4 -20.69 -16.06 2.65
C VAL A 4 -19.46 -15.21 2.88
N LEU A 5 -18.92 -14.60 1.83
CA LEU A 5 -18.02 -13.47 1.95
C LEU A 5 -18.79 -12.40 2.73
N LEU A 6 -18.46 -12.25 4.00
CA LEU A 6 -18.91 -11.09 4.77
C LEU A 6 -18.37 -9.86 4.04
N LYS A 7 -19.26 -9.19 3.31
CA LYS A 7 -18.96 -7.93 2.64
C LYS A 7 -18.51 -6.97 3.74
N MET A 8 -17.22 -6.65 3.79
CA MET A 8 -16.72 -5.68 4.75
C MET A 8 -17.53 -4.40 4.60
N SER A 9 -18.06 -3.89 5.71
CA SER A 9 -18.86 -2.66 5.70
C SER A 9 -18.02 -1.51 5.18
N GLU A 10 -18.62 -0.69 4.32
CA GLU A 10 -18.01 0.53 3.81
C GLU A 10 -17.73 1.51 4.94
N ARG A 11 -16.57 2.16 4.86
CA ARG A 11 -16.15 3.18 5.82
C ARG A 11 -16.37 4.58 5.29
N TYR A 12 -16.58 5.48 6.23
CA TYR A 12 -16.72 6.91 6.01
C TYR A 12 -15.73 7.67 6.91
N PHE A 13 -15.54 8.94 6.62
CA PHE A 13 -14.73 9.82 7.46
C PHE A 13 -15.12 9.75 8.93
N ASP A 14 -16.43 9.69 9.20
CA ASP A 14 -17.02 9.66 10.56
C ASP A 14 -16.58 8.41 11.38
N ASP A 15 -16.14 7.37 10.71
CA ASP A 15 -15.71 6.11 11.33
C ASP A 15 -14.24 6.13 11.78
N LEU A 16 -13.52 7.23 11.52
CA LEU A 16 -12.09 7.31 11.74
C LEU A 16 -11.73 8.25 12.89
N LYS A 17 -10.73 7.85 13.67
CA LYS A 17 -10.15 8.67 14.75
C LYS A 17 -8.62 8.55 14.70
N VAL A 18 -7.95 9.62 15.16
CA VAL A 18 -6.51 9.61 15.37
C VAL A 18 -6.12 8.43 16.27
N GLY A 19 -5.08 7.70 15.86
CA GLY A 19 -4.60 6.51 16.56
C GLY A 19 -5.21 5.19 16.11
N TYR A 20 -6.27 5.20 15.28
CA TYR A 20 -6.81 3.96 14.73
C TYR A 20 -5.79 3.29 13.82
N GLN A 21 -5.65 1.97 14.01
CA GLN A 21 -4.73 1.13 13.27
C GLN A 21 -5.49 0.05 12.51
N PHE A 22 -5.04 -0.24 11.29
CA PHE A 22 -5.60 -1.25 10.42
C PHE A 22 -4.48 -2.13 9.88
N GLN A 23 -4.76 -3.39 9.66
CA GLN A 23 -3.81 -4.34 9.11
C GLN A 23 -4.45 -5.04 7.92
N SER A 24 -3.73 -5.10 6.80
CA SER A 24 -4.22 -5.74 5.58
C SER A 24 -4.09 -7.27 5.61
N GLU A 25 -4.72 -7.92 4.65
CA GLU A 25 -4.40 -9.28 4.26
C GLU A 25 -2.96 -9.36 3.72
N LEU A 26 -2.46 -10.58 3.56
CA LEU A 26 -1.18 -10.83 2.92
C LEU A 26 -1.30 -10.78 1.40
N PHE A 27 -0.24 -10.30 0.75
CA PHE A 27 -0.10 -10.28 -0.70
C PHE A 27 1.22 -10.92 -1.09
N GLU A 28 1.18 -12.02 -1.86
CA GLU A 28 2.39 -12.66 -2.38
C GLU A 28 2.89 -11.93 -3.63
N VAL A 29 4.17 -11.57 -3.60
CA VAL A 29 4.85 -10.93 -4.74
C VAL A 29 5.57 -11.99 -5.54
N THR A 30 5.07 -12.33 -6.73
CA THR A 30 5.67 -13.33 -7.59
C THR A 30 6.75 -12.73 -8.49
N GLU A 31 7.71 -13.55 -8.90
CA GLU A 31 8.73 -13.16 -9.88
C GLU A 31 8.11 -12.64 -11.18
N LYS A 32 7.07 -13.30 -11.66
CA LYS A 32 6.34 -12.89 -12.86
C LYS A 32 5.80 -11.47 -12.74
N GLN A 33 5.17 -11.15 -11.60
CA GLN A 33 4.63 -9.81 -11.34
C GLN A 33 5.73 -8.75 -11.29
N ILE A 34 6.87 -9.07 -10.66
CA ILE A 34 8.03 -8.16 -10.57
C ILE A 34 8.51 -7.77 -11.96
N ILE A 35 8.71 -8.77 -12.83
CA ILE A 35 9.20 -8.57 -14.21
C ILE A 35 8.16 -7.81 -15.05
N GLU A 36 6.90 -8.21 -15.00
CA GLU A 36 5.82 -7.55 -15.76
C GLU A 36 5.66 -6.08 -15.40
N PHE A 37 5.73 -5.74 -14.12
CA PHE A 37 5.68 -4.34 -13.68
C PHE A 37 6.90 -3.57 -14.19
N ALA A 38 8.07 -4.15 -14.03
CA ALA A 38 9.33 -3.49 -14.41
C ALA A 38 9.42 -3.25 -15.92
N GLU A 39 9.02 -4.20 -16.74
CA GLU A 39 8.98 -4.04 -18.20
C GLU A 39 8.17 -2.82 -18.64
N LYS A 40 7.10 -2.54 -17.91
CA LYS A 40 6.19 -1.42 -18.25
C LYS A 40 6.62 -0.08 -17.65
N PHE A 41 7.20 -0.06 -16.44
CA PHE A 41 7.32 1.16 -15.65
C PHE A 41 8.70 1.43 -15.08
N ASP A 42 9.57 0.42 -14.94
CA ASP A 42 10.89 0.57 -14.32
C ASP A 42 11.87 -0.48 -14.86
N PRO A 43 12.28 -0.37 -16.14
CA PRO A 43 13.03 -1.42 -16.84
C PRO A 43 14.52 -1.43 -16.47
N GLN A 44 14.82 -1.62 -15.18
CA GLN A 44 16.17 -1.76 -14.68
C GLN A 44 16.56 -3.24 -14.54
N ILE A 45 17.84 -3.54 -14.75
CA ILE A 45 18.36 -4.92 -14.85
C ILE A 45 18.02 -5.78 -13.62
N PHE A 46 18.06 -5.22 -12.41
CA PHE A 46 17.80 -5.95 -11.16
C PHE A 46 16.31 -6.20 -10.91
N HIS A 47 15.43 -5.68 -11.77
CA HIS A 47 13.99 -5.96 -11.77
C HIS A 47 13.56 -6.88 -12.92
N LEU A 48 14.42 -7.09 -13.91
CA LEU A 48 14.07 -7.76 -15.17
C LEU A 48 14.73 -9.13 -15.35
N HIS A 49 16.00 -9.27 -14.94
CA HIS A 49 16.81 -10.42 -15.28
C HIS A 49 17.46 -11.05 -14.04
N ARG A 50 17.02 -12.25 -13.69
CA ARG A 50 17.50 -12.97 -12.52
C ARG A 50 19.03 -13.11 -12.51
N GLU A 51 19.61 -13.62 -13.58
CA GLU A 51 21.06 -13.86 -13.66
C GLU A 51 21.88 -12.57 -13.54
N THR A 52 21.46 -11.52 -14.23
CA THR A 52 22.12 -10.21 -14.16
C THR A 52 21.94 -9.57 -12.78
N ALA A 53 20.76 -9.72 -12.19
CA ALA A 53 20.47 -9.20 -10.86
C ALA A 53 21.39 -9.82 -9.77
N GLU A 54 21.79 -11.06 -9.92
CA GLU A 54 22.73 -11.73 -9.01
C GLU A 54 24.11 -11.06 -8.97
N GLN A 55 24.49 -10.39 -10.06
CA GLN A 55 25.75 -9.66 -10.16
C GLN A 55 25.67 -8.23 -9.58
N THR A 56 24.51 -7.79 -9.19
CA THR A 56 24.29 -6.47 -8.59
C THR A 56 24.49 -6.50 -7.07
N ILE A 57 24.44 -5.31 -6.46
CA ILE A 57 24.49 -5.18 -4.98
C ILE A 57 23.35 -5.92 -4.27
N PHE A 58 22.24 -6.17 -4.99
CA PHE A 58 21.07 -6.86 -4.43
C PHE A 58 21.23 -8.38 -4.39
N LYS A 59 22.19 -8.93 -5.13
CA LYS A 59 22.45 -10.39 -5.21
C LYS A 59 21.24 -11.23 -5.60
N GLY A 60 20.38 -10.68 -6.45
CA GLY A 60 19.17 -11.34 -6.93
C GLY A 60 18.12 -10.35 -7.40
N LEU A 61 17.06 -10.88 -7.98
CA LEU A 61 15.93 -10.10 -8.47
C LEU A 61 15.19 -9.42 -7.32
N ILE A 62 14.84 -8.15 -7.50
CA ILE A 62 14.03 -7.39 -6.56
C ILE A 62 12.91 -6.65 -7.28
N ALA A 63 11.80 -6.40 -6.58
CA ALA A 63 10.71 -5.57 -7.08
C ALA A 63 11.12 -4.10 -7.15
N SER A 64 10.60 -3.39 -8.15
CA SER A 64 10.65 -1.92 -8.16
C SER A 64 9.99 -1.37 -6.90
N GLY A 65 10.57 -0.31 -6.34
CA GLY A 65 9.95 0.42 -5.23
C GLY A 65 8.54 0.91 -5.59
N TRP A 66 8.33 1.34 -6.82
CA TRP A 66 7.00 1.75 -7.31
C TRP A 66 6.01 0.59 -7.41
N HIS A 67 6.48 -0.62 -7.66
CA HIS A 67 5.66 -1.82 -7.57
C HIS A 67 5.22 -2.08 -6.12
N THR A 68 6.14 -1.98 -5.18
CA THR A 68 5.83 -2.07 -3.73
C THR A 68 4.82 -1.00 -3.31
N ALA A 69 4.96 0.23 -3.82
CA ALA A 69 4.01 1.31 -3.57
C ALA A 69 2.62 1.00 -4.14
N ALA A 70 2.55 0.41 -5.33
CA ALA A 70 1.28 0.00 -5.94
C ALA A 70 0.59 -1.13 -5.16
N ILE A 71 1.35 -2.12 -4.69
CA ILE A 71 0.84 -3.20 -3.83
C ILE A 71 0.34 -2.62 -2.50
N THR A 72 1.08 -1.71 -1.89
CA THR A 72 0.68 -1.00 -0.66
C THR A 72 -0.66 -0.29 -0.86
N MET A 73 -0.84 0.40 -1.98
CA MET A 73 -2.10 1.07 -2.32
C MET A 73 -3.25 0.08 -2.45
N ARG A 74 -3.04 -1.02 -3.15
CA ARG A 74 -4.05 -2.09 -3.28
C ARG A 74 -4.51 -2.60 -1.91
N LEU A 75 -3.56 -2.95 -1.04
CA LEU A 75 -3.85 -3.48 0.29
C LEU A 75 -4.53 -2.45 1.19
N PHE A 76 -4.09 -1.21 1.13
CA PHE A 76 -4.70 -0.08 1.84
C PHE A 76 -6.17 0.13 1.43
N VAL A 77 -6.42 0.23 0.12
CA VAL A 77 -7.77 0.46 -0.43
C VAL A 77 -8.72 -0.67 -0.07
N GLN A 78 -8.25 -1.92 -0.17
CA GLN A 78 -9.07 -3.09 0.18
C GLN A 78 -9.37 -3.16 1.67
N THR A 79 -8.42 -2.78 2.52
CA THR A 79 -8.56 -2.86 3.98
C THR A 79 -9.47 -1.76 4.53
N LEU A 80 -9.30 -0.54 4.07
CA LEU A 80 -10.10 0.59 4.56
C LEU A 80 -11.47 0.69 3.90
N ASN A 81 -11.60 0.23 2.66
CA ASN A 81 -12.86 0.08 1.96
C ASN A 81 -13.80 1.29 2.10
N PHE A 82 -13.34 2.47 1.70
CA PHE A 82 -14.17 3.69 1.74
C PHE A 82 -15.33 3.61 0.74
N ALA A 83 -16.50 4.06 1.14
CA ALA A 83 -17.77 3.94 0.42
C ALA A 83 -17.73 4.45 -1.03
N GLU A 84 -17.07 5.57 -1.26
CA GLU A 84 -16.93 6.18 -2.59
C GLU A 84 -15.45 6.24 -3.03
N GLY A 85 -14.60 5.44 -2.37
CA GLY A 85 -13.15 5.48 -2.53
C GLY A 85 -12.50 6.62 -1.74
N ALA A 86 -11.18 6.66 -1.81
CA ALA A 86 -10.37 7.72 -1.21
C ALA A 86 -9.60 8.43 -2.32
N ILE A 87 -9.68 9.74 -2.36
CA ILE A 87 -8.95 10.54 -3.35
C ILE A 87 -7.60 10.93 -2.76
N GLY A 88 -6.52 10.41 -3.32
CA GLY A 88 -5.17 10.76 -2.90
C GLY A 88 -4.87 12.23 -3.14
N LEU A 89 -4.38 12.92 -2.11
CA LEU A 89 -3.99 14.34 -2.17
C LEU A 89 -2.48 14.52 -2.25
N GLY A 90 -1.73 13.53 -1.80
CA GLY A 90 -0.28 13.55 -1.86
C GLY A 90 0.34 12.48 -0.98
N VAL A 91 1.62 12.19 -1.25
CA VAL A 91 2.44 11.25 -0.51
C VAL A 91 3.72 11.94 -0.10
N ASP A 92 4.10 11.81 1.16
CA ASP A 92 5.33 12.32 1.71
C ASP A 92 6.17 11.18 2.29
N GLU A 93 7.48 11.41 2.38
CA GLU A 93 8.41 10.50 3.05
C GLU A 93 8.31 9.04 2.60
N LEU A 94 8.13 8.84 1.30
CA LEU A 94 8.16 7.51 0.70
C LEU A 94 9.59 6.97 0.73
N ARG A 95 9.78 5.84 1.42
CA ARG A 95 11.09 5.20 1.60
C ARG A 95 10.99 3.70 1.42
N TRP A 96 12.06 3.10 0.89
CA TRP A 96 12.21 1.66 0.69
C TRP A 96 13.46 1.16 1.42
N PRO A 97 13.38 0.90 2.75
CA PRO A 97 14.56 0.54 3.54
C PRO A 97 15.12 -0.86 3.25
N ASN A 98 14.29 -1.77 2.75
CA ASN A 98 14.70 -3.13 2.40
C ASN A 98 14.06 -3.56 1.07
N PRO A 99 14.76 -4.37 0.26
CA PRO A 99 14.22 -4.86 -1.00
C PRO A 99 13.08 -5.85 -0.81
N VAL A 100 12.16 -5.88 -1.75
CA VAL A 100 11.14 -6.92 -1.88
C VAL A 100 11.62 -7.94 -2.89
N ARG A 101 11.59 -9.21 -2.51
CA ARG A 101 12.08 -10.32 -3.32
C ARG A 101 10.94 -11.22 -3.81
N PRO A 102 11.16 -11.97 -4.90
CA PRO A 102 10.18 -12.95 -5.35
C PRO A 102 9.79 -13.91 -4.21
N GLY A 103 8.49 -14.13 -4.04
CA GLY A 103 7.93 -14.98 -2.98
C GLY A 103 7.67 -14.28 -1.66
N ASP A 104 8.06 -13.02 -1.50
CA ASP A 104 7.76 -12.26 -0.29
C ASP A 104 6.23 -12.10 -0.11
N LEU A 105 5.80 -12.19 1.14
CA LEU A 105 4.42 -11.97 1.57
C LEU A 105 4.35 -10.61 2.26
N LEU A 106 3.66 -9.67 1.62
CA LEU A 106 3.56 -8.30 2.11
C LEU A 106 2.27 -8.06 2.87
N ARG A 107 2.36 -7.27 3.91
CA ARG A 107 1.24 -6.78 4.72
C ARG A 107 1.42 -5.30 5.02
N VAL A 108 0.34 -4.56 4.94
CA VAL A 108 0.32 -3.12 5.25
C VAL A 108 -0.32 -2.87 6.60
N GLU A 109 0.36 -2.09 7.42
CA GLU A 109 -0.17 -1.51 8.64
C GLU A 109 -0.44 -0.03 8.39
N SER A 110 -1.70 0.39 8.59
CA SER A 110 -2.13 1.77 8.39
C SER A 110 -2.50 2.40 9.72
N GLU A 111 -1.98 3.58 10.02
CA GLU A 111 -2.28 4.33 11.23
C GLU A 111 -2.82 5.72 10.87
N ILE A 112 -3.96 6.08 11.42
CA ILE A 112 -4.56 7.40 11.25
C ILE A 112 -3.85 8.41 12.16
N LEU A 113 -3.21 9.42 11.53
CA LEU A 113 -2.43 10.42 12.25
C LEU A 113 -3.18 11.74 12.45
N ARG A 114 -4.06 12.08 11.52
CA ARG A 114 -4.86 13.30 11.57
C ARG A 114 -6.17 13.10 10.83
N VAL A 115 -7.23 13.72 11.35
CA VAL A 115 -8.54 13.81 10.71
C VAL A 115 -9.03 15.24 10.82
N ARG A 116 -9.57 15.80 9.74
CA ARG A 116 -10.23 17.10 9.76
C ARG A 116 -11.29 17.19 8.66
N PRO A 117 -12.39 17.93 8.87
CA PRO A 117 -13.35 18.22 7.80
C PRO A 117 -12.66 18.97 6.66
N SER A 118 -13.09 18.72 5.42
CA SER A 118 -12.65 19.53 4.29
C SER A 118 -13.30 20.90 4.32
N ARG A 119 -12.53 21.95 4.08
CA ARG A 119 -13.04 23.32 4.02
C ARG A 119 -13.76 23.62 2.71
N SER A 120 -13.31 23.02 1.61
CA SER A 120 -13.86 23.28 0.27
C SER A 120 -14.88 22.24 -0.19
N LYS A 121 -14.92 21.05 0.45
CA LYS A 121 -15.81 19.94 0.09
C LYS A 121 -16.60 19.49 1.32
N PRO A 122 -17.81 20.05 1.54
CA PRO A 122 -18.55 19.88 2.81
C PRO A 122 -18.95 18.44 3.11
N HIS A 123 -19.05 17.58 2.08
CA HIS A 123 -19.41 16.17 2.24
C HIS A 123 -18.18 15.25 2.38
N HIS A 124 -17.00 15.81 2.60
CA HIS A 124 -15.75 15.08 2.72
C HIS A 124 -14.93 15.52 3.93
N GLY A 125 -14.07 14.64 4.37
CA GLY A 125 -13.01 14.94 5.32
C GLY A 125 -11.64 14.60 4.74
N ILE A 126 -10.62 15.16 5.34
CA ILE A 126 -9.23 14.88 4.98
C ILE A 126 -8.61 14.05 6.10
N ILE A 127 -7.97 12.96 5.72
CA ILE A 127 -7.19 12.13 6.63
C ILE A 127 -5.73 12.19 6.25
N ARG A 128 -4.87 12.10 7.26
CA ARG A 128 -3.45 11.84 7.09
C ARG A 128 -3.12 10.54 7.79
N LEU A 129 -2.37 9.69 7.11
CA LEU A 129 -2.04 8.36 7.62
C LEU A 129 -0.60 7.98 7.30
N ARG A 130 -0.09 7.04 8.10
CA ARG A 130 1.17 6.34 7.85
C ARG A 130 0.82 4.93 7.39
N ASN A 131 1.42 4.52 6.26
CA ASN A 131 1.44 3.12 5.85
C ASN A 131 2.84 2.55 6.04
N THR A 132 2.93 1.44 6.73
CA THR A 132 4.15 0.65 6.88
C THR A 132 3.92 -0.71 6.25
N THR A 133 4.69 -1.03 5.23
CA THR A 133 4.61 -2.33 4.53
C THR A 133 5.76 -3.22 5.02
N ARG A 134 5.40 -4.44 5.44
CA ARG A 134 6.35 -5.44 5.95
C ARG A 134 6.29 -6.72 5.15
N ASN A 135 7.42 -7.42 5.09
CA ASN A 135 7.47 -8.78 4.56
C ASN A 135 7.16 -9.82 5.65
N GLN A 136 7.22 -11.12 5.31
CA GLN A 136 6.93 -12.23 6.20
C GLN A 136 7.91 -12.36 7.38
N ARG A 137 9.08 -11.74 7.30
CA ARG A 137 10.07 -11.70 8.39
C ARG A 137 9.90 -10.49 9.32
N GLY A 138 8.88 -9.67 9.08
CA GLY A 138 8.64 -8.43 9.82
C GLY A 138 9.54 -7.26 9.41
N GLU A 139 10.35 -7.43 8.36
CA GLU A 139 11.20 -6.35 7.86
C GLU A 139 10.37 -5.30 7.15
N VAL A 140 10.64 -4.02 7.43
CA VAL A 140 10.00 -2.91 6.75
C VAL A 140 10.56 -2.77 5.34
N VAL A 141 9.70 -2.92 4.34
CA VAL A 141 10.06 -2.78 2.92
C VAL A 141 9.65 -1.43 2.34
N GLN A 142 8.66 -0.78 2.96
CA GLN A 142 8.22 0.56 2.59
C GLN A 142 7.60 1.28 3.78
N THR A 143 7.86 2.58 3.88
CA THR A 143 7.09 3.51 4.70
C THR A 143 6.65 4.68 3.85
N MET A 144 5.46 5.21 4.13
CA MET A 144 4.99 6.45 3.51
C MET A 144 3.95 7.16 4.38
N MET A 145 3.92 8.48 4.27
CA MET A 145 2.83 9.33 4.74
C MET A 145 1.94 9.67 3.57
N ALA A 146 0.64 9.60 3.75
CA ALA A 146 -0.31 9.96 2.71
C ALA A 146 -1.45 10.81 3.28
N SER A 147 -1.97 11.68 2.43
CA SER A 147 -3.19 12.44 2.71
C SER A 147 -4.25 12.07 1.69
N ALA A 148 -5.47 11.90 2.13
CA ALA A 148 -6.59 11.53 1.29
C ALA A 148 -7.86 12.26 1.67
N LEU A 149 -8.69 12.54 0.67
CA LEU A 149 -10.03 13.05 0.81
C LEU A 149 -10.99 11.86 0.83
N VAL A 150 -11.81 11.74 1.86
CA VAL A 150 -12.72 10.61 2.06
C VAL A 150 -14.14 11.10 2.35
N PRO A 151 -15.17 10.33 1.93
CA PRO A 151 -16.57 10.78 2.07
C PRO A 151 -17.03 10.75 3.51
N LYS A 152 -17.89 11.69 3.87
CA LYS A 152 -18.69 11.68 5.10
C LYS A 152 -19.98 10.90 4.88
N ARG A 153 -20.53 10.38 5.97
CA ARG A 153 -21.90 9.85 5.97
C ARG A 153 -22.90 10.96 5.61
N LYS A 154 -23.89 10.60 4.80
CA LYS A 154 -25.00 11.49 4.44
C LYS A 154 -26.01 11.58 5.58
#